data_7675ba37a6b32c3f9d39c0504c1af22c
#
_entry.id   7675ba37a6b32c3f9d39c0504c1af22c
#
_cell.length_a   1.000
_cell.length_b   1.000
_cell.length_c   1.000
_cell.angle_alpha   90.00
_cell.angle_beta   90.00
_cell.angle_gamma   90.00
#
_symmetry.space_group_name_H-M   'P 1'
#
loop_
_entity.id
_entity.type
_entity.pdbx_description
1 polymer ?
#
loop_
_entity_poly.entity_id
_entity_poly.type
_entity_poly.pdbx_seq_one_letter_code
_entity_poly.pdbx_strand_id
1 'polypeptide(L)'
;MIFLHRQNDLKSPIKNYGIEIDLRYNGRLVLNHDILEQDLLYPFFEEKIQFMKNIPIICNIKESGLEERAIELLGNKFEYYFLDSQIPDILRLSKNGYQGKFIIRISDVESYNERLMGVAKPKYVWVDYSQFSNFDIQNYQEFIYDIKPKLEQVESILVSPELYDLSYIELIEPIQNILPKGFSVCTKKPELWSMYV
;
A
#
# COMPACT_ATOMS: atom_id res chain seq x y z
N MET A 1 0.28 -0.37 -12.60
CA MET A 1 0.21 1.04 -12.13
C MET A 1 1.31 1.31 -11.12
N ILE A 2 1.86 2.54 -11.05
CA ILE A 2 2.84 2.95 -10.04
C ILE A 2 2.14 3.74 -8.93
N PHE A 3 2.42 3.38 -7.68
CA PHE A 3 2.04 4.12 -6.48
C PHE A 3 3.30 4.78 -5.89
N LEU A 4 3.24 6.09 -5.63
CA LEU A 4 4.32 6.82 -4.98
C LEU A 4 4.24 6.60 -3.46
N HIS A 5 5.33 6.10 -2.88
CA HIS A 5 5.42 5.76 -1.46
C HIS A 5 5.50 7.00 -0.56
N ARG A 6 4.79 6.98 0.56
CA ARG A 6 4.80 7.98 1.65
C ARG A 6 4.64 9.43 1.19
N GLN A 7 3.55 9.71 0.45
CA GLN A 7 3.24 11.07 0.01
C GLN A 7 2.57 11.89 1.13
N ASN A 8 3.20 11.95 2.31
CA ASN A 8 2.64 12.57 3.52
C ASN A 8 2.72 14.12 3.51
N ASP A 9 3.60 14.73 2.72
CA ASP A 9 3.76 16.19 2.63
C ASP A 9 3.43 16.73 1.23
N LEU A 10 2.25 16.37 0.72
CA LEU A 10 1.78 16.87 -0.57
C LEU A 10 1.62 18.38 -0.56
N LYS A 11 2.24 19.06 -1.55
CA LYS A 11 2.16 20.52 -1.77
C LYS A 11 1.42 20.89 -3.05
N SER A 12 1.20 19.92 -3.93
CA SER A 12 0.53 20.10 -5.23
C SER A 12 -0.11 18.78 -5.68
N PRO A 13 -1.08 18.81 -6.62
CA PRO A 13 -1.69 17.62 -7.16
C PRO A 13 -0.68 16.73 -7.88
N ILE A 14 -0.74 15.43 -7.61
CA ILE A 14 -0.02 14.39 -8.35
C ILE A 14 -0.88 13.95 -9.53
N LYS A 15 -0.24 13.62 -10.65
CA LYS A 15 -0.88 13.10 -11.86
C LYS A 15 -0.18 11.83 -12.32
N ASN A 16 -0.92 10.94 -12.95
CA ASN A 16 -0.44 9.71 -13.60
C ASN A 16 0.04 8.60 -12.64
N TYR A 17 0.04 8.83 -11.34
CA TYR A 17 0.43 7.85 -10.33
C TYR A 17 -0.66 7.71 -9.28
N GLY A 18 -0.77 6.53 -8.67
CA GLY A 18 -1.39 6.41 -7.36
C GLY A 18 -0.45 6.92 -6.27
N ILE A 19 -0.96 7.05 -5.06
CA ILE A 19 -0.13 7.44 -3.90
C ILE A 19 -0.40 6.52 -2.73
N GLU A 20 0.60 6.38 -1.87
CA GLU A 20 0.48 5.80 -0.55
C GLU A 20 0.78 6.89 0.48
N ILE A 21 -0.07 6.97 1.50
CA ILE A 21 0.01 7.91 2.62
C ILE A 21 -0.18 7.16 3.93
N ASP A 22 0.46 7.65 5.00
CA ASP A 22 0.35 7.06 6.33
C ASP A 22 -0.62 7.87 7.21
N LEU A 23 -1.66 7.21 7.74
CA LEU A 23 -2.66 7.84 8.59
C LEU A 23 -2.40 7.58 10.07
N ARG A 24 -2.38 8.67 10.85
CA ARG A 24 -2.35 8.68 12.32
C ARG A 24 -3.38 9.65 12.89
N TYR A 25 -3.51 9.67 14.20
CA TYR A 25 -4.49 10.51 14.88
C TYR A 25 -3.87 11.36 15.98
N ASN A 26 -4.13 12.68 15.92
CA ASN A 26 -3.79 13.63 16.97
C ASN A 26 -4.95 14.63 17.14
N GLY A 27 -6.08 14.15 17.68
CA GLY A 27 -7.32 14.93 17.69
C GLY A 27 -8.02 15.02 16.32
N ARG A 28 -7.25 15.00 15.23
CA ARG A 28 -7.65 14.95 13.82
C ARG A 28 -6.79 13.91 13.09
N LEU A 29 -7.20 13.49 11.88
CA LEU A 29 -6.34 12.66 11.02
C LEU A 29 -5.15 13.48 10.52
N VAL A 30 -3.97 12.94 10.74
CA VAL A 30 -2.68 13.52 10.30
C VAL A 30 -1.93 12.53 9.43
N LEU A 31 -1.00 13.06 8.63
CA LEU A 31 -0.14 12.28 7.74
C LEU A 31 1.24 12.15 8.37
N ASN A 32 1.56 10.97 8.90
CA ASN A 32 2.90 10.65 9.40
C ASN A 32 3.11 9.14 9.50
N HIS A 33 4.30 8.68 9.13
CA HIS A 33 4.66 7.26 9.25
C HIS A 33 5.00 6.87 10.70
N ASP A 34 5.83 7.67 11.36
CA ASP A 34 6.37 7.34 12.68
C ASP A 34 5.40 7.73 13.81
N ILE A 35 5.69 7.29 15.02
CA ILE A 35 4.92 7.70 16.20
C ILE A 35 4.94 9.21 16.32
N LEU A 36 3.78 9.79 16.67
CA LEU A 36 3.66 11.24 16.80
C LEU A 36 4.40 11.72 18.06
N GLU A 37 5.19 12.77 17.89
CA GLU A 37 5.86 13.48 18.99
C GLU A 37 4.99 14.65 19.45
N GLN A 38 5.04 14.94 20.76
CA GLN A 38 4.07 15.81 21.43
C GLN A 38 4.10 17.28 20.95
N ASP A 39 5.27 17.76 20.53
CA ASP A 39 5.50 19.18 20.19
C ASP A 39 5.67 19.40 18.66
N LEU A 40 5.46 18.37 17.84
CA LEU A 40 5.61 18.51 16.39
C LEU A 40 4.27 18.75 15.70
N LEU A 41 4.31 19.57 14.66
CA LEU A 41 3.17 19.79 13.77
C LEU A 41 3.21 18.81 12.60
N TYR A 42 2.06 18.19 12.34
CA TYR A 42 1.89 17.22 11.26
C TYR A 42 0.88 17.73 10.25
N PRO A 43 1.02 17.42 8.95
CA PRO A 43 0.04 17.79 7.95
C PRO A 43 -1.32 17.15 8.25
N PHE A 44 -2.38 17.94 8.26
CA PHE A 44 -3.74 17.42 8.40
C PHE A 44 -4.21 16.78 7.10
N PHE A 45 -4.74 15.57 7.20
CA PHE A 45 -5.23 14.83 6.03
C PHE A 45 -6.29 15.61 5.25
N GLU A 46 -7.25 16.23 5.92
CA GLU A 46 -8.33 17.00 5.29
C GLU A 46 -7.82 18.21 4.50
N GLU A 47 -6.65 18.78 4.85
CA GLU A 47 -6.04 19.87 4.10
C GLU A 47 -5.32 19.38 2.83
N LYS A 48 -4.83 18.13 2.87
CA LYS A 48 -4.07 17.53 1.76
C LYS A 48 -4.95 16.80 0.76
N ILE A 49 -6.13 16.36 1.16
CA ILE A 49 -7.04 15.56 0.34
C ILE A 49 -7.40 16.22 -1.00
N GLN A 50 -7.42 17.57 -1.07
CA GLN A 50 -7.68 18.30 -2.30
C GLN A 50 -6.65 18.04 -3.40
N PHE A 51 -5.42 17.64 -3.04
CA PHE A 51 -4.34 17.31 -3.98
C PHE A 51 -4.40 15.87 -4.50
N MET A 52 -5.30 15.04 -3.94
CA MET A 52 -5.41 13.60 -4.20
C MET A 52 -6.57 13.26 -5.15
N LYS A 53 -7.17 14.26 -5.82
CA LYS A 53 -8.31 14.03 -6.70
C LYS A 53 -7.91 13.28 -7.96
N ASN A 54 -8.77 12.33 -8.36
CA ASN A 54 -8.65 11.55 -9.60
C ASN A 54 -7.43 10.63 -9.67
N ILE A 55 -6.89 10.26 -8.53
CA ILE A 55 -5.82 9.24 -8.41
C ILE A 55 -6.20 8.24 -7.33
N PRO A 56 -5.81 6.96 -7.44
CA PRO A 56 -6.02 6.00 -6.36
C PRO A 56 -5.12 6.31 -5.16
N ILE A 57 -5.68 6.18 -3.96
CA ILE A 57 -5.03 6.50 -2.69
C ILE A 57 -4.94 5.22 -1.86
N ILE A 58 -3.75 4.85 -1.44
CA ILE A 58 -3.53 3.84 -0.40
C ILE A 58 -3.36 4.57 0.93
N CYS A 59 -4.32 4.36 1.83
CA CYS A 59 -4.30 4.85 3.19
C CYS A 59 -3.71 3.77 4.09
N ASN A 60 -2.44 3.90 4.43
CA ASN A 60 -1.74 3.00 5.33
C ASN A 60 -2.11 3.34 6.79
N ILE A 61 -2.80 2.44 7.46
CA ILE A 61 -3.35 2.63 8.81
C ILE A 61 -2.27 2.34 9.85
N LYS A 62 -1.80 3.37 10.54
CA LYS A 62 -0.76 3.25 11.56
C LYS A 62 -1.30 3.08 12.99
N GLU A 63 -2.61 3.25 13.15
CA GLU A 63 -3.32 3.09 14.43
C GLU A 63 -4.70 2.50 14.16
N SER A 64 -5.18 1.61 15.05
CA SER A 64 -6.50 0.99 14.88
C SER A 64 -7.65 1.98 14.92
N GLY A 65 -8.66 1.74 14.09
CA GLY A 65 -9.94 2.45 14.14
C GLY A 65 -9.95 3.81 13.43
N LEU A 66 -9.00 4.05 12.53
CA LEU A 66 -8.95 5.29 11.74
C LEU A 66 -9.78 5.21 10.46
N GLU A 67 -10.15 4.01 10.03
CA GLU A 67 -10.82 3.75 8.74
C GLU A 67 -12.12 4.53 8.61
N GLU A 68 -12.98 4.53 9.64
CA GLU A 68 -14.27 5.20 9.57
C GLU A 68 -14.13 6.72 9.42
N ARG A 69 -13.15 7.31 10.13
CA ARG A 69 -12.84 8.75 10.01
C ARG A 69 -12.31 9.10 8.61
N ALA A 70 -11.48 8.21 8.04
CA ALA A 70 -10.99 8.38 6.68
C ALA A 70 -12.13 8.22 5.65
N ILE A 71 -13.05 7.27 5.85
CA ILE A 71 -14.26 7.08 5.03
C ILE A 71 -15.13 8.32 5.02
N GLU A 72 -15.36 8.95 6.19
CA GLU A 72 -16.15 10.18 6.30
C GLU A 72 -15.57 11.32 5.47
N LEU A 73 -14.25 11.47 5.43
CA LEU A 73 -13.57 12.51 4.65
C LEU A 73 -13.50 12.20 3.16
N LEU A 74 -13.21 10.96 2.81
CA LEU A 74 -13.02 10.52 1.42
C LEU A 74 -14.36 10.33 0.70
N GLY A 75 -15.34 9.74 1.37
CA GLY A 75 -16.67 9.45 0.82
C GLY A 75 -16.58 8.69 -0.50
N ASN A 76 -17.53 8.98 -1.40
CA ASN A 76 -17.55 8.41 -2.75
C ASN A 76 -16.82 9.27 -3.80
N LYS A 77 -16.13 10.32 -3.35
CA LYS A 77 -15.46 11.27 -4.25
C LYS A 77 -14.04 10.84 -4.63
N PHE A 78 -13.48 9.89 -3.87
CA PHE A 78 -12.11 9.43 -4.03
C PHE A 78 -12.07 7.92 -4.26
N GLU A 79 -11.10 7.48 -5.04
CA GLU A 79 -10.71 6.07 -5.11
C GLU A 79 -9.67 5.82 -4.04
N TYR A 80 -10.01 5.03 -3.01
CA TYR A 80 -9.12 4.77 -1.88
C TYR A 80 -9.19 3.33 -1.42
N TYR A 81 -8.11 2.90 -0.77
CA TYR A 81 -7.93 1.57 -0.20
C TYR A 81 -7.16 1.66 1.10
N PHE A 82 -7.50 0.80 2.07
CA PHE A 82 -6.82 0.74 3.36
C PHE A 82 -5.78 -0.37 3.37
N LEU A 83 -4.56 -0.03 3.73
CA LEU A 83 -3.45 -0.95 3.97
C LEU A 83 -3.20 -1.03 5.48
N ASP A 84 -2.78 -2.20 5.97
CA ASP A 84 -2.44 -2.49 7.37
C ASP A 84 -3.59 -2.29 8.37
N SER A 85 -4.84 -2.34 7.91
CA SER A 85 -6.00 -2.43 8.79
C SER A 85 -5.99 -3.73 9.59
N GLN A 86 -6.43 -3.66 10.84
CA GLN A 86 -6.54 -4.85 11.68
C GLN A 86 -7.68 -5.78 11.21
N ILE A 87 -7.47 -7.08 11.34
CA ILE A 87 -8.45 -8.09 10.90
C ILE A 87 -9.87 -7.83 11.47
N PRO A 88 -10.06 -7.48 12.76
CA PRO A 88 -11.40 -7.17 13.27
C PRO A 88 -12.09 -6.02 12.53
N ASP A 89 -11.35 -4.97 12.17
CA ASP A 89 -11.87 -3.82 11.43
C ASP A 89 -12.19 -4.18 9.99
N ILE A 90 -11.34 -4.95 9.32
CA ILE A 90 -11.61 -5.50 7.99
C ILE A 90 -12.92 -6.30 7.99
N LEU A 91 -13.10 -7.21 8.96
CA LEU A 91 -14.30 -8.04 9.06
C LEU A 91 -15.56 -7.21 9.33
N ARG A 92 -15.47 -6.24 10.23
CA ARG A 92 -16.58 -5.37 10.62
C ARG A 92 -17.01 -4.48 9.46
N LEU A 93 -16.07 -3.78 8.85
CA LEU A 93 -16.34 -2.83 7.75
C LEU A 93 -16.73 -3.54 6.45
N SER A 94 -16.15 -4.71 6.16
CA SER A 94 -16.59 -5.52 5.01
C SER A 94 -18.05 -5.95 5.11
N LYS A 95 -18.54 -6.29 6.32
CA LYS A 95 -19.96 -6.58 6.57
C LYS A 95 -20.86 -5.34 6.39
N ASN A 96 -20.30 -4.15 6.59
CA ASN A 96 -21.01 -2.87 6.46
C ASN A 96 -20.93 -2.27 5.04
N GLY A 97 -20.54 -3.08 4.03
CA GLY A 97 -20.56 -2.67 2.63
C GLY A 97 -19.24 -2.11 2.09
N TYR A 98 -18.16 -2.16 2.86
CA TYR A 98 -16.83 -1.70 2.43
C TYR A 98 -15.94 -2.83 1.88
N GLN A 99 -16.52 -3.89 1.35
CA GLN A 99 -15.78 -4.91 0.60
C GLN A 99 -15.02 -4.25 -0.57
N GLY A 100 -13.83 -4.75 -0.87
CA GLY A 100 -12.98 -4.19 -1.93
C GLY A 100 -12.17 -2.95 -1.52
N LYS A 101 -12.37 -2.42 -0.29
CA LYS A 101 -11.64 -1.24 0.21
C LYS A 101 -10.38 -1.59 0.99
N PHE A 102 -10.12 -2.85 1.27
CA PHE A 102 -8.95 -3.29 2.02
C PHE A 102 -7.90 -3.89 1.10
N ILE A 103 -6.65 -3.60 1.38
CA ILE A 103 -5.47 -4.25 0.78
C ILE A 103 -4.96 -5.26 1.80
N ILE A 104 -4.82 -6.52 1.38
CA ILE A 104 -4.32 -7.59 2.25
C ILE A 104 -2.84 -7.78 1.95
N ARG A 105 -2.01 -7.75 2.99
CA ARG A 105 -0.57 -8.00 2.87
C ARG A 105 -0.33 -9.50 2.72
N ILE A 106 0.60 -9.83 1.85
CA ILE A 106 1.15 -11.17 1.65
C ILE A 106 2.67 -11.01 1.59
N SER A 107 3.38 -11.78 2.39
CA SER A 107 4.83 -11.76 2.41
C SER A 107 5.39 -13.17 2.60
N ASP A 108 6.70 -13.29 2.63
CA ASP A 108 7.39 -14.53 3.00
C ASP A 108 7.07 -15.01 4.43
N VAL A 109 6.55 -14.10 5.31
CA VAL A 109 6.15 -14.40 6.70
C VAL A 109 4.65 -14.25 6.94
N GLU A 110 3.89 -13.63 6.03
CA GLU A 110 2.44 -13.44 6.11
C GLU A 110 1.75 -14.19 4.98
N SER A 111 1.29 -15.40 5.28
CA SER A 111 0.72 -16.30 4.28
C SER A 111 -0.64 -15.81 3.75
N TYR A 112 -0.94 -16.21 2.52
CA TYR A 112 -2.25 -16.01 1.89
C TYR A 112 -3.37 -16.62 2.74
N ASN A 113 -4.36 -15.82 3.10
CA ASN A 113 -5.50 -16.22 3.91
C ASN A 113 -6.78 -16.20 3.09
N GLU A 114 -7.18 -17.35 2.54
CA GLU A 114 -8.39 -17.50 1.71
C GLU A 114 -9.66 -16.97 2.38
N ARG A 115 -9.82 -17.21 3.68
CA ARG A 115 -11.00 -16.78 4.42
C ARG A 115 -11.08 -15.26 4.52
N LEU A 116 -9.97 -14.62 4.79
CA LEU A 116 -9.88 -13.16 4.84
C LEU A 116 -10.12 -12.56 3.45
N MET A 117 -9.52 -13.13 2.42
CA MET A 117 -9.72 -12.75 1.01
C MET A 117 -11.19 -12.87 0.60
N GLY A 118 -11.84 -13.96 0.97
CA GLY A 118 -13.26 -14.17 0.69
C GLY A 118 -14.20 -13.17 1.35
N VAL A 119 -13.87 -12.67 2.54
CA VAL A 119 -14.65 -11.65 3.25
C VAL A 119 -14.34 -10.23 2.75
N ALA A 120 -13.08 -9.87 2.65
CA ALA A 120 -12.64 -8.54 2.26
C ALA A 120 -12.86 -8.27 0.76
N LYS A 121 -12.75 -9.29 -0.09
CA LYS A 121 -12.79 -9.21 -1.56
C LYS A 121 -11.90 -8.08 -2.07
N PRO A 122 -10.61 -8.07 -1.71
CA PRO A 122 -9.74 -6.96 -1.99
C PRO A 122 -9.59 -6.75 -3.50
N LYS A 123 -9.49 -5.48 -3.93
CA LYS A 123 -9.06 -5.16 -5.30
C LYS A 123 -7.57 -5.40 -5.45
N TYR A 124 -6.80 -5.07 -4.42
CA TYR A 124 -5.35 -5.21 -4.40
C TYR A 124 -4.88 -6.09 -3.24
N VAL A 125 -3.79 -6.81 -3.47
CA VAL A 125 -2.94 -7.36 -2.43
C VAL A 125 -1.61 -6.64 -2.42
N TRP A 126 -1.00 -6.50 -1.24
CA TRP A 126 0.30 -5.89 -1.01
C TRP A 126 1.33 -7.00 -0.90
N VAL A 127 2.21 -7.10 -1.88
CA VAL A 127 3.25 -8.12 -1.94
C VAL A 127 4.55 -7.55 -1.39
N ASP A 128 4.90 -8.01 -0.21
CA ASP A 128 6.07 -7.58 0.54
C ASP A 128 7.10 -8.71 0.66
N TYR A 129 8.33 -8.39 1.07
CA TYR A 129 9.37 -9.39 1.30
C TYR A 129 10.25 -8.97 2.47
N SER A 130 10.13 -9.65 3.62
CA SER A 130 10.79 -9.25 4.87
C SER A 130 12.31 -9.45 4.86
N GLN A 131 12.82 -10.26 3.94
CA GLN A 131 14.24 -10.67 3.90
C GLN A 131 15.10 -9.83 2.95
N PHE A 132 14.69 -8.59 2.62
CA PHE A 132 15.54 -7.74 1.78
C PHE A 132 16.92 -7.46 2.40
N SER A 133 17.04 -7.42 3.73
CA SER A 133 18.34 -7.26 4.40
C SER A 133 19.34 -8.41 4.13
N ASN A 134 18.82 -9.59 3.78
CA ASN A 134 19.59 -10.77 3.40
C ASN A 134 19.09 -11.29 2.06
N PHE A 135 18.94 -10.39 1.09
CA PHE A 135 18.32 -10.69 -0.18
C PHE A 135 19.09 -11.76 -0.94
N ASP A 136 18.35 -12.78 -1.36
CA ASP A 136 18.77 -13.80 -2.30
C ASP A 136 17.74 -13.88 -3.43
N ILE A 137 18.18 -13.71 -4.66
CA ILE A 137 17.30 -13.68 -5.82
C ILE A 137 16.57 -15.01 -6.04
N GLN A 138 17.19 -16.15 -5.69
CA GLN A 138 16.56 -17.47 -5.85
C GLN A 138 15.42 -17.63 -4.84
N ASN A 139 15.65 -17.30 -3.58
CA ASN A 139 14.63 -17.33 -2.53
C ASN A 139 13.47 -16.37 -2.85
N TYR A 140 13.77 -15.19 -3.37
CA TYR A 140 12.74 -14.25 -3.80
C TYR A 140 11.95 -14.79 -4.99
N GLN A 141 12.61 -15.40 -5.96
CA GLN A 141 11.97 -16.03 -7.11
C GLN A 141 11.06 -17.17 -6.69
N GLU A 142 11.51 -18.03 -5.77
CA GLU A 142 10.68 -19.10 -5.19
C GLU A 142 9.44 -18.51 -4.49
N PHE A 143 9.61 -17.48 -3.67
CA PHE A 143 8.50 -16.80 -3.03
C PHE A 143 7.48 -16.27 -4.05
N ILE A 144 7.92 -15.54 -5.07
CA ILE A 144 7.04 -15.01 -6.12
C ILE A 144 6.35 -16.15 -6.88
N TYR A 145 7.06 -17.23 -7.17
CA TYR A 145 6.52 -18.40 -7.86
C TYR A 145 5.42 -19.09 -7.04
N ASP A 146 5.61 -19.21 -5.74
CA ASP A 146 4.65 -19.86 -4.82
C ASP A 146 3.37 -19.05 -4.65
N ILE A 147 3.46 -17.72 -4.63
CA ILE A 147 2.28 -16.87 -4.46
C ILE A 147 1.54 -16.57 -5.76
N LYS A 148 2.22 -16.61 -6.91
CA LYS A 148 1.66 -16.25 -8.22
C LYS A 148 0.32 -16.89 -8.52
N PRO A 149 0.10 -18.21 -8.37
CA PRO A 149 -1.20 -18.84 -8.65
C PRO A 149 -2.32 -18.31 -7.78
N LYS A 150 -2.01 -17.84 -6.57
CA LYS A 150 -2.96 -17.26 -5.61
C LYS A 150 -3.35 -15.84 -5.97
N LEU A 151 -2.50 -15.16 -6.75
CA LEU A 151 -2.66 -13.75 -7.15
C LEU A 151 -3.35 -13.59 -8.51
N GLU A 152 -3.60 -14.67 -9.26
CA GLU A 152 -4.20 -14.58 -10.60
C GLU A 152 -5.60 -13.93 -10.64
N GLN A 153 -6.30 -13.88 -9.50
CA GLN A 153 -7.65 -13.34 -9.38
C GLN A 153 -7.71 -11.96 -8.73
N VAL A 154 -6.55 -11.37 -8.38
CA VAL A 154 -6.47 -10.10 -7.67
C VAL A 154 -5.29 -9.26 -8.18
N GLU A 155 -5.47 -7.95 -8.28
CA GLU A 155 -4.37 -7.07 -8.65
C GLU A 155 -3.33 -7.01 -7.52
N SER A 156 -2.04 -7.04 -7.88
CA SER A 156 -0.95 -7.08 -6.90
C SER A 156 -0.12 -5.81 -6.96
N ILE A 157 0.21 -5.27 -5.79
CA ILE A 157 1.11 -4.12 -5.62
C ILE A 157 2.39 -4.62 -4.94
N LEU A 158 3.48 -4.63 -5.68
CA LEU A 158 4.79 -5.02 -5.18
C LEU A 158 5.42 -3.87 -4.39
N VAL A 159 6.05 -4.19 -3.27
CA VAL A 159 6.93 -3.26 -2.54
C VAL A 159 8.29 -3.24 -3.24
N SER A 160 8.70 -2.06 -3.69
CA SER A 160 10.00 -1.90 -4.36
C SER A 160 11.15 -2.00 -3.36
N PRO A 161 12.26 -2.71 -3.69
CA PRO A 161 13.32 -3.03 -2.72
C PRO A 161 14.01 -1.78 -2.16
N GLU A 162 14.14 -0.70 -2.91
CA GLU A 162 14.76 0.54 -2.42
C GLU A 162 13.97 1.23 -1.28
N LEU A 163 12.76 0.75 -0.98
CA LEU A 163 11.98 1.24 0.16
C LEU A 163 12.54 0.73 1.50
N TYR A 164 13.28 -0.36 1.49
CA TYR A 164 13.97 -0.90 2.67
C TYR A 164 15.34 -0.26 2.86
N ASP A 165 16.14 -0.19 1.80
CA ASP A 165 17.43 0.49 1.77
C ASP A 165 17.74 0.98 0.35
N LEU A 166 18.29 2.20 0.24
CA LEU A 166 18.62 2.80 -1.06
C LEU A 166 19.69 2.01 -1.83
N SER A 167 20.54 1.24 -1.15
CA SER A 167 21.52 0.37 -1.81
C SER A 167 20.85 -0.75 -2.62
N TYR A 168 19.58 -1.10 -2.32
CA TYR A 168 18.84 -2.14 -3.03
C TYR A 168 18.22 -1.67 -4.36
N ILE A 169 18.54 -0.46 -4.81
CA ILE A 169 18.18 0.00 -6.16
C ILE A 169 18.68 -0.98 -7.24
N GLU A 170 19.85 -1.57 -7.03
CA GLU A 170 20.43 -2.57 -7.95
C GLU A 170 19.61 -3.86 -8.07
N LEU A 171 18.72 -4.14 -7.10
CA LEU A 171 17.84 -5.31 -7.11
C LEU A 171 16.60 -5.11 -7.99
N ILE A 172 16.29 -3.88 -8.39
CA ILE A 172 15.08 -3.57 -9.18
C ILE A 172 15.10 -4.32 -10.52
N GLU A 173 16.18 -4.25 -11.27
CA GLU A 173 16.29 -4.92 -12.57
C GLU A 173 16.22 -6.46 -12.47
N PRO A 174 16.98 -7.13 -11.58
CA PRO A 174 16.80 -8.56 -11.33
C PRO A 174 15.38 -8.95 -10.97
N ILE A 175 14.71 -8.17 -10.12
CA ILE A 175 13.33 -8.43 -9.70
C ILE A 175 12.36 -8.26 -10.88
N GLN A 176 12.50 -7.20 -11.69
CA GLN A 176 11.68 -6.99 -12.88
C GLN A 176 11.73 -8.19 -13.83
N ASN A 177 12.88 -8.83 -13.98
CA ASN A 177 13.06 -9.96 -14.89
C ASN A 177 12.31 -11.25 -14.46
N ILE A 178 11.94 -11.36 -13.18
CA ILE A 178 11.23 -12.54 -12.66
C ILE A 178 9.74 -12.28 -12.40
N LEU A 179 9.33 -11.00 -12.36
CA LEU A 179 7.94 -10.66 -12.10
C LEU A 179 7.05 -10.97 -13.31
N PRO A 180 5.84 -11.50 -13.09
CA PRO A 180 4.84 -11.58 -14.14
C PRO A 180 4.38 -10.18 -14.56
N LYS A 181 4.00 -10.03 -15.82
CA LYS A 181 3.38 -8.80 -16.32
C LYS A 181 2.07 -8.51 -15.57
N GLY A 182 1.79 -7.24 -15.32
CA GLY A 182 0.53 -6.79 -14.71
C GLY A 182 0.63 -6.49 -13.21
N PHE A 183 1.80 -6.61 -12.59
CA PHE A 183 2.00 -6.10 -11.24
C PHE A 183 1.97 -4.56 -11.23
N SER A 184 1.34 -4.01 -10.22
CA SER A 184 1.56 -2.62 -9.81
C SER A 184 2.78 -2.57 -8.87
N VAL A 185 3.34 -1.39 -8.65
CA VAL A 185 4.47 -1.22 -7.74
C VAL A 185 4.29 0.00 -6.85
N CYS A 186 4.70 -0.11 -5.60
CA CYS A 186 4.87 1.02 -4.69
C CYS A 186 6.36 1.34 -4.56
N THR A 187 6.75 2.60 -4.89
CA THR A 187 8.16 2.98 -5.04
C THR A 187 8.38 4.47 -4.76
N LYS A 188 9.63 4.83 -4.45
CA LYS A 188 10.13 6.22 -4.48
C LYS A 188 10.88 6.55 -5.78
N LYS A 189 11.03 5.57 -6.68
CA LYS A 189 11.80 5.65 -7.92
C LYS A 189 10.93 5.25 -9.14
N PRO A 190 9.84 6.00 -9.43
CA PRO A 190 8.90 5.63 -10.48
C PRO A 190 9.55 5.53 -11.87
N GLU A 191 10.61 6.30 -12.12
CA GLU A 191 11.37 6.26 -13.36
C GLU A 191 12.01 4.91 -13.65
N LEU A 192 12.38 4.15 -12.61
CA LEU A 192 12.98 2.83 -12.76
C LEU A 192 11.96 1.73 -13.08
N TRP A 193 10.67 2.01 -12.84
CA TRP A 193 9.57 1.08 -13.07
C TRP A 193 8.70 1.42 -14.28
N SER A 194 8.87 2.61 -14.87
CA SER A 194 7.96 3.16 -15.91
C SER A 194 7.86 2.33 -17.19
N MET A 195 8.87 1.52 -17.51
CA MET A 195 8.84 0.62 -18.66
C MET A 195 8.24 -0.75 -18.36
N TYR A 196 7.93 -1.03 -17.10
CA TYR A 196 7.54 -2.36 -16.63
C TYR A 196 6.06 -2.45 -16.26
N VAL A 197 5.47 -1.34 -15.81
CA VAL A 197 4.13 -1.23 -15.25
C VAL A 197 3.15 -0.56 -16.19
#